data_b60fd147bd2f2857d3eec0c69c4ccd3e
#
_entry.id   b60fd147bd2f2857d3eec0c69c4ccd3e
#
_cell.length_a   1.000
_cell.length_b   1.000
_cell.length_c   1.000
_cell.angle_alpha   90.00
_cell.angle_beta   90.00
_cell.angle_gamma   90.00
#
_symmetry.space_group_name_H-M   'P 1'
#
loop_
_entity.id
_entity.type
_entity.pdbx_description
1 polymer ?
#
loop_
_entity_poly.entity_id
_entity_poly.type
_entity_poly.pdbx_seq_one_letter_code
_entity_poly.pdbx_strand_id
1 'polypeptide(L)'
;MGISEEKLLEQLECFKNGFPFLKVVCAATVEDGILHLSDKSKDKYISIWRDYLAAGHDVLKFTPASGAASRMFKDLFAFRDRGGEPQTEFEQKFISEIQKFAFYEQLNKVCLKNDGKNVMRLITEKRYTNVLDALLEQNGLNYRFLPKGLIQFHKNNKGVRTAFEEHLAEG
;
A
#
# COMPACT_ATOMS: atom_id res chain seq x y z
N MET A 1 0.99 24.61 13.33
CA MET A 1 1.37 25.60 12.31
C MET A 1 0.10 26.02 11.61
N GLY A 2 -0.21 27.32 11.59
CA GLY A 2 -1.38 27.87 10.88
C GLY A 2 -1.01 28.18 9.43
N ILE A 3 -1.96 28.01 8.52
CA ILE A 3 -1.84 28.49 7.15
C ILE A 3 -2.14 30.00 7.17
N SER A 4 -1.36 30.84 6.47
CA SER A 4 -1.66 32.26 6.35
C SER A 4 -2.92 32.49 5.52
N GLU A 5 -3.62 33.62 5.79
CA GLU A 5 -4.81 33.97 5.02
C GLU A 5 -4.51 34.11 3.52
N GLU A 6 -3.38 34.70 3.18
CA GLU A 6 -2.90 34.82 1.80
C GLU A 6 -2.78 33.46 1.11
N LYS A 7 -2.18 32.47 1.80
CA LYS A 7 -2.05 31.11 1.26
C LYS A 7 -3.39 30.39 1.12
N LEU A 8 -4.32 30.66 2.04
CA LEU A 8 -5.68 30.14 1.94
C LEU A 8 -6.41 30.69 0.71
N LEU A 9 -6.32 32.00 0.50
CA LEU A 9 -6.93 32.66 -0.66
C LEU A 9 -6.32 32.17 -1.99
N GLU A 10 -4.99 32.01 -2.05
CA GLU A 10 -4.31 31.40 -3.21
C GLU A 10 -4.85 30.01 -3.52
N GLN A 11 -5.01 29.16 -2.50
CA GLN A 11 -5.55 27.81 -2.67
C GLN A 11 -7.00 27.82 -3.15
N LEU A 12 -7.84 28.69 -2.60
CA LEU A 12 -9.22 28.85 -3.03
C LEU A 12 -9.31 29.31 -4.49
N GLU A 13 -8.43 30.22 -4.92
CA GLU A 13 -8.36 30.68 -6.31
C GLU A 13 -7.92 29.55 -7.26
N CYS A 14 -6.97 28.68 -6.83
CA CYS A 14 -6.60 27.49 -7.59
C CYS A 14 -7.75 26.48 -7.71
N PHE A 15 -8.58 26.32 -6.68
CA PHE A 15 -9.78 25.45 -6.78
C PHE A 15 -10.83 26.02 -7.73
N LYS A 16 -10.97 27.34 -7.79
CA LYS A 16 -11.94 28.01 -8.64
C LYS A 16 -11.53 28.05 -10.12
N ASN A 17 -10.27 28.37 -10.38
CA ASN A 17 -9.75 28.61 -11.74
C ASN A 17 -8.90 27.46 -12.31
N GLY A 18 -8.57 26.44 -11.48
CA GLY A 18 -7.61 25.40 -11.82
C GLY A 18 -6.17 25.87 -11.66
N PHE A 19 -5.24 24.94 -11.84
CA PHE A 19 -3.80 25.22 -11.88
C PHE A 19 -3.36 25.51 -13.31
N PRO A 20 -2.35 26.38 -13.51
CA PRO A 20 -1.77 26.54 -14.83
C PRO A 20 -1.17 25.24 -15.33
N PHE A 21 -1.35 24.93 -16.60
CA PHE A 21 -0.75 23.73 -17.19
C PHE A 21 0.78 23.82 -17.13
N LEU A 22 1.41 22.70 -16.76
CA LEU A 22 2.85 22.57 -16.83
C LEU A 22 3.31 22.71 -18.28
N LYS A 23 4.32 23.57 -18.51
CA LYS A 23 4.95 23.67 -19.82
C LYS A 23 5.89 22.46 -19.99
N VAL A 24 5.39 21.41 -20.61
CA VAL A 24 6.16 20.21 -20.91
C VAL A 24 6.99 20.45 -22.16
N VAL A 25 8.30 20.20 -22.09
CA VAL A 25 9.24 20.40 -23.21
C VAL A 25 9.28 19.16 -24.10
N CYS A 26 9.53 17.97 -23.48
CA CYS A 26 9.59 16.68 -24.18
C CYS A 26 9.38 15.54 -23.18
N ALA A 27 9.19 14.32 -23.69
CA ALA A 27 9.23 13.11 -22.88
C ALA A 27 10.69 12.79 -22.48
N ALA A 28 10.91 12.36 -21.24
CA ALA A 28 12.21 11.86 -20.84
C ALA A 28 12.51 10.52 -21.52
N THR A 29 13.70 10.35 -22.07
CA THR A 29 14.19 9.12 -22.69
C THR A 29 15.51 8.68 -22.06
N VAL A 30 16.02 7.49 -22.40
CA VAL A 30 17.34 7.01 -21.93
C VAL A 30 18.48 7.90 -22.45
N GLU A 31 18.29 8.55 -23.60
CA GLU A 31 19.25 9.49 -24.19
C GLU A 31 19.14 10.88 -23.55
N ASP A 32 17.96 11.23 -23.01
CA ASP A 32 17.71 12.55 -22.42
C ASP A 32 16.71 12.44 -21.25
N GLY A 33 17.18 12.69 -20.04
CA GLY A 33 16.38 12.78 -18.83
C GLY A 33 16.24 11.49 -17.99
N ILE A 34 16.52 10.29 -18.54
CA ILE A 34 16.53 9.03 -17.80
C ILE A 34 17.96 8.53 -17.65
N LEU A 35 18.44 8.45 -16.40
CA LEU A 35 19.75 7.91 -16.11
C LEU A 35 19.74 6.39 -16.10
N HIS A 36 20.31 5.77 -17.12
CA HIS A 36 20.55 4.32 -17.18
C HIS A 36 21.98 3.99 -16.77
N LEU A 37 22.15 3.35 -15.61
CA LEU A 37 23.49 3.03 -15.08
C LEU A 37 23.97 1.66 -15.58
N SER A 38 25.19 1.62 -16.12
CA SER A 38 25.93 0.37 -16.29
C SER A 38 26.29 -0.24 -14.92
N ASP A 39 26.56 -1.55 -14.86
CA ASP A 39 26.93 -2.22 -13.61
C ASP A 39 28.17 -1.59 -12.99
N LYS A 40 29.18 -1.25 -13.80
CA LYS A 40 30.38 -0.52 -13.35
C LYS A 40 30.02 0.84 -12.71
N SER A 41 29.04 1.55 -13.25
CA SER A 41 28.59 2.83 -12.68
C SER A 41 27.82 2.62 -11.37
N LYS A 42 27.01 1.57 -11.26
CA LYS A 42 26.35 1.17 -10.02
C LYS A 42 27.35 0.88 -8.92
N ASP A 43 28.35 0.06 -9.20
CA ASP A 43 29.40 -0.29 -8.23
C ASP A 43 30.16 0.95 -7.75
N LYS A 44 30.47 1.88 -8.66
CA LYS A 44 31.09 3.17 -8.31
C LYS A 44 30.20 3.95 -7.33
N TYR A 45 28.90 4.09 -7.60
CA TYR A 45 27.99 4.85 -6.71
C TYR A 45 27.79 4.15 -5.37
N ILE A 46 27.74 2.81 -5.35
CA ILE A 46 27.70 2.04 -4.10
C ILE A 46 28.96 2.28 -3.26
N SER A 47 30.16 2.33 -3.90
CA SER A 47 31.40 2.64 -3.18
C SER A 47 31.35 4.06 -2.60
N ILE A 48 30.99 5.05 -3.40
CA ILE A 48 30.87 6.45 -2.93
C ILE A 48 29.91 6.54 -1.73
N TRP A 49 28.79 5.83 -1.76
CA TRP A 49 27.84 5.79 -0.65
C TRP A 49 28.46 5.17 0.62
N ARG A 50 29.16 4.06 0.47
CA ARG A 50 29.86 3.40 1.59
C ARG A 50 30.92 4.30 2.21
N ASP A 51 31.72 4.98 1.37
CA ASP A 51 32.75 5.90 1.81
C ASP A 51 32.12 7.10 2.57
N TYR A 52 30.99 7.60 2.08
CA TYR A 52 30.24 8.68 2.71
C TYR A 52 29.74 8.27 4.12
N LEU A 53 29.18 7.07 4.26
CA LEU A 53 28.77 6.54 5.56
C LEU A 53 29.95 6.30 6.49
N ALA A 54 31.05 5.75 5.97
CA ALA A 54 32.29 5.49 6.74
C ALA A 54 32.96 6.77 7.25
N ALA A 55 32.76 7.89 6.55
CA ALA A 55 33.21 9.21 6.97
C ALA A 55 32.39 9.81 8.13
N GLY A 56 31.34 9.12 8.59
CA GLY A 56 30.52 9.53 9.74
C GLY A 56 29.51 10.64 9.44
N HIS A 57 29.11 10.80 8.18
CA HIS A 57 28.06 11.77 7.82
C HIS A 57 26.68 11.31 8.28
N ASP A 58 25.89 12.24 8.78
CA ASP A 58 24.51 12.00 9.13
C ASP A 58 23.65 11.76 7.88
N VAL A 59 22.81 10.73 7.94
CA VAL A 59 21.90 10.38 6.86
C VAL A 59 20.48 10.34 7.40
N LEU A 60 19.56 11.01 6.70
CA LEU A 60 18.14 10.99 6.99
C LEU A 60 17.38 10.27 5.87
N LYS A 61 16.73 9.16 6.18
CA LYS A 61 15.77 8.53 5.28
C LYS A 61 14.39 9.18 5.44
N PHE A 62 13.96 9.94 4.45
CA PHE A 62 12.61 10.49 4.40
C PHE A 62 11.69 9.54 3.64
N THR A 63 10.74 8.91 4.35
CA THR A 63 9.72 8.04 3.76
C THR A 63 8.36 8.73 3.84
N PRO A 64 7.74 9.09 2.70
CA PRO A 64 6.43 9.71 2.71
C PRO A 64 5.40 8.78 3.35
N ALA A 65 4.64 9.29 4.32
CA ALA A 65 3.56 8.55 4.94
C ALA A 65 2.45 8.31 3.92
N SER A 66 1.97 7.09 3.85
CA SER A 66 0.86 6.71 2.99
C SER A 66 -0.47 7.09 3.62
N GLY A 67 -1.41 7.55 2.81
CA GLY A 67 -2.79 7.81 3.23
C GLY A 67 -3.55 6.52 3.62
N ALA A 68 -4.84 6.66 3.92
CA ALA A 68 -5.72 5.54 4.23
C ALA A 68 -5.83 4.55 3.07
N ALA A 69 -6.00 3.27 3.40
CA ALA A 69 -6.12 2.19 2.42
C ALA A 69 -7.51 2.11 1.76
N SER A 70 -8.46 2.98 2.11
CA SER A 70 -9.87 2.92 1.68
C SER A 70 -10.07 2.79 0.18
N ARG A 71 -9.28 3.50 -0.64
CA ARG A 71 -9.37 3.37 -2.10
C ARG A 71 -8.90 2.02 -2.63
N MET A 72 -7.94 1.38 -1.94
CA MET A 72 -7.40 0.08 -2.33
C MET A 72 -8.44 -1.03 -2.17
N PHE A 73 -9.29 -0.93 -1.17
CA PHE A 73 -10.30 -1.93 -0.87
C PHE A 73 -11.70 -1.55 -1.36
N LYS A 74 -11.83 -0.52 -2.21
CA LYS A 74 -13.12 -0.02 -2.69
C LYS A 74 -14.03 -1.13 -3.24
N ASP A 75 -13.47 -1.99 -4.09
CA ASP A 75 -14.24 -3.05 -4.73
C ASP A 75 -14.63 -4.17 -3.74
N LEU A 76 -13.79 -4.43 -2.74
CA LEU A 76 -14.12 -5.35 -1.65
C LEU A 76 -15.21 -4.80 -0.72
N PHE A 77 -15.26 -3.47 -0.51
CA PHE A 77 -16.39 -2.85 0.18
C PHE A 77 -17.68 -3.02 -0.60
N ALA A 78 -17.66 -2.74 -1.91
CA ALA A 78 -18.82 -2.92 -2.76
C ALA A 78 -19.30 -4.38 -2.76
N PHE A 79 -18.39 -5.33 -2.83
CA PHE A 79 -18.70 -6.76 -2.73
C PHE A 79 -19.33 -7.11 -1.38
N ARG A 80 -18.73 -6.69 -0.29
CA ARG A 80 -19.22 -6.91 1.07
C ARG A 80 -20.62 -6.35 1.28
N ASP A 81 -20.85 -5.08 0.86
CA ASP A 81 -22.12 -4.37 1.05
C ASP A 81 -23.25 -4.94 0.19
N ARG A 82 -22.93 -5.42 -1.01
CA ARG A 82 -23.87 -6.14 -1.88
C ARG A 82 -24.19 -7.53 -1.32
N GLY A 83 -23.21 -8.19 -0.72
CA GLY A 83 -23.32 -9.59 -0.30
C GLY A 83 -23.38 -10.58 -1.47
N GLY A 84 -23.71 -11.85 -1.15
CA GLY A 84 -23.86 -12.90 -2.14
C GLY A 84 -22.53 -13.46 -2.66
N GLU A 85 -22.55 -14.03 -3.86
CA GLU A 85 -21.38 -14.64 -4.51
C GLU A 85 -20.54 -13.60 -5.26
N PRO A 86 -19.22 -13.90 -5.50
CA PRO A 86 -18.36 -13.03 -6.31
C PRO A 86 -18.91 -12.92 -7.75
N GLN A 87 -19.10 -11.71 -8.23
CA GLN A 87 -19.68 -11.44 -9.54
C GLN A 87 -18.68 -10.90 -10.54
N THR A 88 -17.77 -10.01 -10.09
CA THR A 88 -16.74 -9.41 -10.97
C THR A 88 -15.52 -10.30 -11.07
N GLU A 89 -14.75 -10.15 -12.15
CA GLU A 89 -13.48 -10.84 -12.32
C GLU A 89 -12.52 -10.57 -11.15
N PHE A 90 -12.47 -9.33 -10.67
CA PHE A 90 -11.67 -8.95 -9.51
C PHE A 90 -12.08 -9.74 -8.26
N GLU A 91 -13.38 -9.82 -7.94
CA GLU A 91 -13.90 -10.54 -6.78
C GLU A 91 -13.61 -12.04 -6.85
N GLN A 92 -13.85 -12.64 -8.03
CA GLN A 92 -13.56 -14.06 -8.29
C GLN A 92 -12.07 -14.36 -8.11
N LYS A 93 -11.20 -13.51 -8.67
CA LYS A 93 -9.77 -13.64 -8.53
C LYS A 93 -9.31 -13.45 -7.09
N PHE A 94 -9.84 -12.45 -6.39
CA PHE A 94 -9.52 -12.22 -4.98
C PHE A 94 -9.85 -13.45 -4.13
N ILE A 95 -11.03 -14.02 -4.27
CA ILE A 95 -11.46 -15.20 -3.51
C ILE A 95 -10.63 -16.44 -3.89
N SER A 96 -10.40 -16.69 -5.17
CA SER A 96 -9.63 -17.86 -5.62
C SER A 96 -8.15 -17.81 -5.22
N GLU A 97 -7.59 -16.62 -5.10
CA GLU A 97 -6.17 -16.39 -4.77
C GLU A 97 -5.94 -15.97 -3.30
N ILE A 98 -6.97 -15.98 -2.46
CA ILE A 98 -6.91 -15.41 -1.10
C ILE A 98 -5.76 -15.98 -0.25
N GLN A 99 -5.38 -17.23 -0.46
CA GLN A 99 -4.27 -17.89 0.24
C GLN A 99 -2.88 -17.34 -0.14
N LYS A 100 -2.77 -16.64 -1.27
CA LYS A 100 -1.51 -16.06 -1.74
C LYS A 100 -1.17 -14.74 -1.05
N PHE A 101 -2.16 -14.08 -0.45
CA PHE A 101 -1.95 -12.80 0.20
C PHE A 101 -1.14 -12.93 1.49
N ALA A 102 -0.28 -11.96 1.74
CA ALA A 102 0.59 -11.93 2.91
C ALA A 102 -0.20 -11.98 4.23
N PHE A 103 -1.36 -11.36 4.29
CA PHE A 103 -2.23 -11.33 5.46
C PHE A 103 -3.08 -12.59 5.68
N TYR A 104 -3.00 -13.59 4.80
CA TYR A 104 -3.89 -14.76 4.86
C TYR A 104 -3.91 -15.47 6.20
N GLU A 105 -2.75 -15.73 6.78
CA GLU A 105 -2.64 -16.44 8.07
C GLU A 105 -3.30 -15.65 9.22
N GLN A 106 -3.17 -14.32 9.20
CA GLN A 106 -3.83 -13.49 10.21
C GLN A 106 -5.34 -13.44 9.98
N LEU A 107 -5.77 -13.30 8.73
CA LEU A 107 -7.18 -13.37 8.37
C LEU A 107 -7.80 -14.71 8.83
N ASN A 108 -7.09 -15.80 8.61
CA ASN A 108 -7.52 -17.13 9.04
C ASN A 108 -7.71 -17.23 10.55
N LYS A 109 -6.78 -16.66 11.34
CA LYS A 109 -6.91 -16.60 12.80
C LYS A 109 -8.12 -15.78 13.25
N VAL A 110 -8.39 -14.67 12.57
CA VAL A 110 -9.57 -13.84 12.86
C VAL A 110 -10.87 -14.58 12.55
N CYS A 111 -10.96 -15.24 11.40
CA CYS A 111 -12.13 -16.05 11.04
C CYS A 111 -12.37 -17.18 12.04
N LEU A 112 -11.32 -17.89 12.47
CA LEU A 112 -11.43 -18.91 13.50
C LEU A 112 -11.93 -18.35 14.83
N LYS A 113 -11.45 -17.18 15.23
CA LYS A 113 -11.89 -16.50 16.46
C LYS A 113 -13.33 -16.05 16.40
N ASN A 114 -13.74 -15.44 15.29
CA ASN A 114 -15.06 -14.79 15.18
C ASN A 114 -16.17 -15.76 14.78
N ASP A 115 -15.87 -16.73 13.91
CA ASP A 115 -16.84 -17.63 13.31
C ASP A 115 -16.65 -19.12 13.66
N GLY A 116 -15.57 -19.46 14.36
CA GLY A 116 -15.19 -20.84 14.65
C GLY A 116 -14.77 -21.65 13.42
N LYS A 117 -14.54 -21.00 12.28
CA LYS A 117 -14.24 -21.62 10.99
C LYS A 117 -13.09 -20.89 10.31
N ASN A 118 -12.27 -21.65 9.58
CA ASN A 118 -11.20 -21.06 8.79
C ASN A 118 -11.75 -20.39 7.51
N VAL A 119 -10.93 -19.56 6.87
CA VAL A 119 -11.28 -18.82 5.65
C VAL A 119 -11.83 -19.73 4.56
N MET A 120 -11.14 -20.85 4.29
CA MET A 120 -11.54 -21.76 3.20
C MET A 120 -12.87 -22.44 3.49
N ARG A 121 -13.17 -22.74 4.75
CA ARG A 121 -14.46 -23.32 5.15
C ARG A 121 -15.59 -22.31 4.95
N LEU A 122 -15.36 -21.04 5.33
CA LEU A 122 -16.33 -19.97 5.11
C LEU A 122 -16.60 -19.76 3.61
N ILE A 123 -15.57 -19.79 2.78
CA ILE A 123 -15.70 -19.69 1.31
C ILE A 123 -16.50 -20.87 0.75
N THR A 124 -16.21 -22.11 1.19
CA THR A 124 -16.96 -23.32 0.74
C THR A 124 -18.43 -23.24 1.13
N GLU A 125 -18.73 -22.64 2.27
CA GLU A 125 -20.10 -22.40 2.73
C GLU A 125 -20.73 -21.13 2.14
N LYS A 126 -20.07 -20.47 1.19
CA LYS A 126 -20.48 -19.21 0.53
C LYS A 126 -20.70 -18.04 1.51
N ARG A 127 -20.03 -18.08 2.65
CA ARG A 127 -20.08 -17.04 3.69
C ARG A 127 -19.03 -15.95 3.41
N TYR A 128 -19.04 -15.38 2.22
CA TYR A 128 -18.04 -14.40 1.77
C TYR A 128 -18.05 -13.14 2.63
N THR A 129 -19.20 -12.65 3.04
CA THR A 129 -19.34 -11.46 3.90
C THR A 129 -18.56 -11.63 5.21
N ASN A 130 -18.60 -12.84 5.83
CA ASN A 130 -17.83 -13.09 7.06
C ASN A 130 -16.32 -12.95 6.84
N VAL A 131 -15.81 -13.43 5.70
CA VAL A 131 -14.39 -13.29 5.34
C VAL A 131 -14.04 -11.82 5.09
N LEU A 132 -14.90 -11.08 4.41
CA LEU A 132 -14.70 -9.65 4.14
C LEU A 132 -14.81 -8.80 5.42
N ASP A 133 -15.72 -9.09 6.31
CA ASP A 133 -15.82 -8.44 7.63
C ASP A 133 -14.57 -8.70 8.47
N ALA A 134 -14.08 -9.95 8.49
CA ALA A 134 -12.84 -10.30 9.17
C ALA A 134 -11.61 -9.58 8.61
N LEU A 135 -11.60 -9.22 7.32
CA LEU A 135 -10.54 -8.44 6.70
C LEU A 135 -10.68 -6.94 6.96
N LEU A 136 -11.87 -6.40 6.79
CA LEU A 136 -12.10 -4.96 6.64
C LEU A 136 -12.50 -4.26 7.95
N GLU A 137 -13.26 -4.91 8.81
CA GLU A 137 -13.92 -4.27 9.95
C GLU A 137 -13.08 -4.30 11.23
N GLN A 138 -13.47 -3.48 12.23
CA GLN A 138 -12.73 -3.30 13.49
C GLN A 138 -12.61 -4.56 14.35
N ASN A 139 -13.57 -5.47 14.25
CA ASN A 139 -13.52 -6.77 14.92
C ASN A 139 -12.64 -7.79 14.20
N GLY A 140 -12.00 -7.39 13.10
CA GLY A 140 -11.11 -8.19 12.28
C GLY A 140 -9.71 -7.57 12.15
N LEU A 141 -9.15 -7.59 10.95
CA LEU A 141 -7.85 -6.97 10.63
C LEU A 141 -7.92 -5.45 10.52
N ASN A 142 -9.13 -4.88 10.47
CA ASN A 142 -9.36 -3.44 10.46
C ASN A 142 -8.76 -2.69 9.24
N TYR A 143 -8.61 -3.36 8.11
CA TYR A 143 -7.93 -2.79 6.93
C TYR A 143 -8.66 -1.60 6.32
N ARG A 144 -9.93 -1.41 6.67
CA ARG A 144 -10.71 -0.22 6.31
C ARG A 144 -10.13 1.06 6.88
N PHE A 145 -9.66 1.01 8.13
CA PHE A 145 -9.27 2.19 8.89
C PHE A 145 -7.75 2.33 9.06
N LEU A 146 -6.98 1.29 8.73
CA LEU A 146 -5.54 1.33 8.85
C LEU A 146 -4.89 2.18 7.75
N PRO A 147 -3.83 2.92 8.08
CA PRO A 147 -2.92 3.46 7.08
C PRO A 147 -2.29 2.35 6.25
N LYS A 148 -2.05 2.58 4.96
CA LYS A 148 -1.40 1.59 4.07
C LYS A 148 -0.08 1.06 4.63
N GLY A 149 0.68 1.91 5.32
CA GLY A 149 1.95 1.53 5.94
C GLY A 149 1.85 0.41 6.98
N LEU A 150 0.66 0.22 7.58
CA LEU A 150 0.42 -0.80 8.61
C LEU A 150 -0.26 -2.07 8.08
N ILE A 151 -0.47 -2.16 6.77
CA ILE A 151 -1.06 -3.35 6.15
C ILE A 151 0.05 -4.33 5.78
N GLN A 152 -0.19 -5.61 6.00
CA GLN A 152 0.76 -6.68 5.68
C GLN A 152 0.70 -7.04 4.19
N PHE A 153 1.57 -6.42 3.40
CA PHE A 153 1.66 -6.66 1.96
C PHE A 153 2.86 -7.53 1.57
N HIS A 154 3.86 -7.62 2.43
CA HIS A 154 5.13 -8.28 2.11
C HIS A 154 5.22 -9.65 2.77
N LYS A 155 5.56 -10.66 1.97
CA LYS A 155 5.83 -12.02 2.44
C LYS A 155 7.17 -12.47 1.88
N ASN A 156 8.06 -12.88 2.76
CA ASN A 156 9.36 -13.41 2.41
C ASN A 156 9.69 -14.67 3.24
N ASN A 157 10.88 -15.23 3.07
CA ASN A 157 11.31 -16.44 3.78
C ASN A 157 11.44 -16.25 5.31
N LYS A 158 11.45 -15.00 5.79
CA LYS A 158 11.55 -14.67 7.22
C LYS A 158 10.17 -14.37 7.85
N GLY A 159 9.12 -14.33 7.05
CA GLY A 159 7.75 -14.07 7.53
C GLY A 159 7.01 -13.00 6.73
N VAL A 160 6.04 -12.39 7.39
CA VAL A 160 5.17 -11.35 6.82
C VAL A 160 5.50 -10.02 7.48
N ARG A 161 5.56 -8.95 6.68
CA ARG A 161 5.83 -7.60 7.13
C ARG A 161 4.83 -6.60 6.58
N THR A 162 4.65 -5.52 7.33
CA THR A 162 3.97 -4.31 6.86
C THR A 162 4.89 -3.52 5.92
N ALA A 163 4.32 -2.60 5.14
CA ALA A 163 5.12 -1.70 4.31
C ALA A 163 6.07 -0.83 5.16
N PHE A 164 5.64 -0.43 6.36
CA PHE A 164 6.49 0.33 7.28
C PHE A 164 7.70 -0.48 7.78
N GLU A 165 7.47 -1.74 8.17
CA GLU A 165 8.55 -2.65 8.59
C GLU A 165 9.57 -2.91 7.47
N GLU A 166 9.11 -2.99 6.20
CA GLU A 166 10.04 -3.11 5.06
C GLU A 166 10.91 -1.86 4.90
N HIS A 167 10.33 -0.65 5.04
CA HIS A 167 11.12 0.58 5.01
C HIS A 167 12.18 0.66 6.12
N LEU A 168 11.88 0.12 7.30
CA LEU A 168 12.87 0.02 8.38
C LEU A 168 13.95 -1.03 8.09
N ALA A 169 13.60 -2.11 7.41
CA ALA A 169 14.54 -3.17 7.06
C ALA A 169 15.47 -2.81 5.89
N GLU A 170 15.04 -1.89 5.02
CA GLU A 170 15.84 -1.35 3.90
C GLU A 170 16.80 -0.23 4.31
N GLY A 171 16.51 0.47 5.39
CA GLY A 171 17.32 1.60 5.90
C GLY A 171 18.30 1.17 6.93
#